data_f934f57b188ab9afb1626e2067fdb42d
#
_entry.id   f934f57b188ab9afb1626e2067fdb42d
#
_cell.length_a   1.000
_cell.length_b   1.000
_cell.length_c   1.000
_cell.angle_alpha   90.00
_cell.angle_beta   90.00
_cell.angle_gamma   90.00
#
_symmetry.space_group_name_H-M   'P 1'
#
loop_
_entity.id
_entity.type
_entity.pdbx_description
1 polymer ?
#
loop_
_entity_poly.entity_id
_entity_poly.type
_entity_poly.pdbx_seq_one_letter_code
_entity_poly.pdbx_strand_id
1 'polypeptide(L)'
;MRLIRYARPYRSRLVLASACSVLNKLFDVAPEILIGVAIDVVVRGKASFVAALGVTEPLSQVYLLGALTLLIWVCESLFEFAYLVLWRGLAQDLQHTLRTSTYAHVQRLDQAYFEDRSSGSLVAILNDDVNQLERFLNGGASDLIQVFVTVVACGAVFFTISPLLAALAFVPIPVILWGAFLFQRRAGPRYDRVRERVAALSARLNNNLSGIATIRSFAAEERELQRLGEDSAAYVAANRDAIRLSSSFVPLIRMAILFGFLCTFVVGGRLVLEGTLQAGFYAVLVFLTQRLLWPLTRLAETVDLYERAMASTRRILGLLETPLHIADAAVAVPAAAARGAIDLRGLRFAYAEGPEVLCGIDLHIAAGTTVALVGATGGGKSSLVKLLMRFYEPTAGRIELDGRALADYPLEWLRRQIGWVAQDVFLFEGTVRENLAYGRPEAGFDALVAAARAADAHEFIARLPQGYDTPVGERGVKLSGGQRQRLSIARALLKDPPILLLDEATSAVDNETEAAIQRSLCRIAHQRTVVVIAHRLSTIVHADRIVVLDQGRIVETGTHAELLARGGAYAALWSVQTGGTAAGAALRAAASAPS
;
A
#
# COMPACT_ATOMS: atom_id res chain seq x y z
N MET A 1 -1.29 8.43 -20.18
CA MET A 1 0.01 8.14 -20.81
C MET A 1 0.99 7.40 -19.89
N ARG A 2 1.07 7.66 -18.58
CA ARG A 2 2.04 7.03 -17.65
C ARG A 2 1.81 5.52 -17.45
N LEU A 3 0.57 5.08 -17.29
CA LEU A 3 0.22 3.66 -17.18
C LEU A 3 0.65 2.85 -18.41
N ILE A 4 0.66 3.46 -19.61
CA ILE A 4 1.06 2.82 -20.86
C ILE A 4 2.53 2.36 -20.83
N ARG A 5 3.39 3.02 -20.04
CA ARG A 5 4.78 2.60 -19.87
C ARG A 5 4.87 1.24 -19.15
N TYR A 6 4.08 1.04 -18.11
CA TYR A 6 4.00 -0.24 -17.38
C TYR A 6 3.27 -1.32 -18.16
N ALA A 7 2.29 -0.94 -19.00
CA ALA A 7 1.59 -1.85 -19.88
C ALA A 7 2.37 -2.21 -21.16
N ARG A 8 3.50 -1.54 -21.43
CA ARG A 8 4.28 -1.73 -22.66
C ARG A 8 4.72 -3.19 -22.91
N PRO A 9 5.17 -3.96 -21.91
CA PRO A 9 5.53 -5.38 -22.10
C PRO A 9 4.33 -6.27 -22.49
N TYR A 10 3.12 -5.84 -22.14
CA TYR A 10 1.88 -6.61 -22.32
C TYR A 10 1.05 -6.21 -23.53
N ARG A 11 1.58 -5.35 -24.44
CA ARG A 11 0.82 -4.80 -25.58
C ARG A 11 0.24 -5.87 -26.49
N SER A 12 1.00 -6.92 -26.80
CA SER A 12 0.52 -8.00 -27.65
C SER A 12 -0.67 -8.74 -27.04
N ARG A 13 -0.61 -9.03 -25.73
CA ARG A 13 -1.72 -9.66 -24.99
C ARG A 13 -2.93 -8.74 -24.90
N LEU A 14 -2.72 -7.43 -24.69
CA LEU A 14 -3.78 -6.42 -24.66
C LEU A 14 -4.53 -6.37 -26.02
N VAL A 15 -3.78 -6.32 -27.12
CA VAL A 15 -4.36 -6.32 -28.47
C VAL A 15 -5.11 -7.62 -28.74
N LEU A 16 -4.53 -8.76 -28.38
CA LEU A 16 -5.16 -10.07 -28.58
C LEU A 16 -6.45 -10.21 -27.75
N ALA A 17 -6.42 -9.81 -26.47
CA ALA A 17 -7.58 -9.81 -25.59
C ALA A 17 -8.70 -8.92 -26.14
N SER A 18 -8.34 -7.71 -26.60
CA SER A 18 -9.30 -6.78 -27.22
C SER A 18 -9.88 -7.35 -28.50
N ALA A 19 -9.06 -7.96 -29.36
CA ALA A 19 -9.53 -8.59 -30.58
C ALA A 19 -10.49 -9.75 -30.30
N CYS A 20 -10.17 -10.62 -29.33
CA CYS A 20 -11.07 -11.69 -28.90
C CYS A 20 -12.39 -11.14 -28.32
N SER A 21 -12.36 -10.03 -27.55
CA SER A 21 -13.57 -9.37 -27.05
C SER A 21 -14.45 -8.83 -28.19
N VAL A 22 -13.83 -8.25 -29.22
CA VAL A 22 -14.53 -7.76 -30.42
C VAL A 22 -15.17 -8.92 -31.19
N LEU A 23 -14.39 -9.98 -31.46
CA LEU A 23 -14.88 -11.15 -32.19
C LEU A 23 -16.00 -11.86 -31.44
N ASN A 24 -15.83 -12.09 -30.12
CA ASN A 24 -16.90 -12.63 -29.29
C ASN A 24 -18.20 -11.85 -29.47
N LYS A 25 -18.13 -10.50 -29.41
CA LYS A 25 -19.32 -9.66 -29.50
C LYS A 25 -19.95 -9.64 -30.91
N LEU A 26 -19.17 -9.78 -31.95
CA LEU A 26 -19.70 -9.93 -33.32
C LEU A 26 -20.44 -11.27 -33.49
N PHE A 27 -19.89 -12.36 -32.95
CA PHE A 27 -20.57 -13.66 -32.95
C PHE A 27 -21.83 -13.65 -32.04
N ASP A 28 -21.82 -12.90 -30.93
CA ASP A 28 -22.95 -12.74 -30.01
C ASP A 28 -24.16 -12.00 -30.63
N VAL A 29 -23.93 -11.13 -31.63
CA VAL A 29 -24.99 -10.41 -32.37
C VAL A 29 -25.53 -11.21 -33.56
N ALA A 30 -24.76 -12.16 -34.09
CA ALA A 30 -25.10 -12.89 -35.29
C ALA A 30 -26.36 -13.81 -35.19
N PRO A 31 -26.64 -14.48 -34.04
CA PRO A 31 -27.84 -15.33 -33.91
C PRO A 31 -29.15 -14.58 -34.14
N GLU A 32 -29.27 -13.31 -33.68
CA GLU A 32 -30.48 -12.51 -33.92
C GLU A 32 -30.72 -12.25 -35.41
N ILE A 33 -29.65 -12.09 -36.19
CA ILE A 33 -29.73 -11.95 -37.64
C ILE A 33 -30.21 -13.28 -38.27
N LEU A 34 -29.68 -14.42 -37.77
CA LEU A 34 -30.10 -15.73 -38.24
C LEU A 34 -31.56 -16.06 -37.92
N ILE A 35 -32.08 -15.61 -36.77
CA ILE A 35 -33.50 -15.73 -36.44
C ILE A 35 -34.36 -15.03 -37.52
N GLY A 36 -33.99 -13.82 -37.92
CA GLY A 36 -34.70 -13.11 -38.98
C GLY A 36 -34.63 -13.82 -40.34
N VAL A 37 -33.48 -14.38 -40.68
CA VAL A 37 -33.32 -15.19 -41.89
C VAL A 37 -34.15 -16.48 -41.80
N ALA A 38 -34.23 -17.11 -40.61
CA ALA A 38 -35.07 -18.30 -40.42
C ALA A 38 -36.58 -17.99 -40.61
N ILE A 39 -37.03 -16.84 -40.13
CA ILE A 39 -38.41 -16.36 -40.33
C ILE A 39 -38.65 -16.13 -41.85
N ASP A 40 -37.70 -15.52 -42.56
CA ASP A 40 -37.80 -15.32 -44.01
C ASP A 40 -37.93 -16.66 -44.73
N VAL A 41 -37.14 -17.69 -44.34
CA VAL A 41 -37.26 -19.05 -44.86
C VAL A 41 -38.64 -19.64 -44.61
N VAL A 42 -39.19 -19.50 -43.42
CA VAL A 42 -40.52 -20.05 -43.09
C VAL A 42 -41.63 -19.34 -43.86
N VAL A 43 -41.55 -18.02 -44.03
CA VAL A 43 -42.57 -17.19 -44.69
C VAL A 43 -42.52 -17.31 -46.22
N ARG A 44 -41.32 -17.30 -46.82
CA ARG A 44 -41.13 -17.22 -48.26
C ARG A 44 -40.70 -18.56 -48.91
N GLY A 45 -40.27 -19.53 -48.14
CA GLY A 45 -39.85 -20.84 -48.62
C GLY A 45 -38.79 -20.78 -49.74
N LYS A 46 -39.17 -21.18 -50.95
CA LYS A 46 -38.27 -21.19 -52.11
C LYS A 46 -37.88 -19.80 -52.63
N ALA A 47 -38.51 -18.72 -52.15
CA ALA A 47 -38.18 -17.33 -52.50
C ALA A 47 -37.40 -16.61 -51.41
N SER A 48 -36.88 -17.33 -50.42
CA SER A 48 -36.11 -16.79 -49.28
C SER A 48 -34.71 -16.32 -49.72
N PHE A 49 -34.08 -15.50 -48.91
CA PHE A 49 -32.70 -15.08 -49.12
C PHE A 49 -31.73 -16.28 -49.22
N VAL A 50 -31.93 -17.34 -48.42
CA VAL A 50 -31.10 -18.56 -48.45
C VAL A 50 -31.29 -19.33 -49.78
N ALA A 51 -32.53 -19.34 -50.35
CA ALA A 51 -32.78 -19.94 -51.63
C ALA A 51 -32.01 -19.25 -52.77
N ALA A 52 -31.84 -17.92 -52.69
CA ALA A 52 -31.04 -17.16 -53.65
C ALA A 52 -29.54 -17.51 -53.58
N LEU A 53 -29.06 -18.10 -52.49
CA LEU A 53 -27.69 -18.62 -52.34
C LEU A 53 -27.51 -20.06 -52.84
N GLY A 54 -28.56 -20.67 -53.41
CA GLY A 54 -28.52 -22.00 -54.08
C GLY A 54 -29.16 -23.14 -53.28
N VAL A 55 -29.62 -22.94 -52.07
CA VAL A 55 -30.32 -23.95 -51.25
C VAL A 55 -31.82 -23.75 -51.39
N THR A 56 -32.47 -24.40 -52.36
CA THR A 56 -33.86 -24.13 -52.74
C THR A 56 -34.89 -24.87 -51.90
N GLU A 57 -34.52 -25.98 -51.26
CA GLU A 57 -35.42 -26.77 -50.41
C GLU A 57 -35.57 -26.16 -49.00
N PRO A 58 -36.77 -25.79 -48.54
CA PRO A 58 -36.96 -25.11 -47.25
C PRO A 58 -36.42 -25.88 -46.04
N LEU A 59 -36.54 -27.22 -46.02
CA LEU A 59 -36.04 -28.04 -44.91
C LEU A 59 -34.51 -28.02 -44.84
N SER A 60 -33.86 -28.11 -46.03
CA SER A 60 -32.39 -28.00 -46.11
C SER A 60 -31.88 -26.61 -45.69
N GLN A 61 -32.65 -25.55 -45.98
CA GLN A 61 -32.33 -24.19 -45.48
C GLN A 61 -32.35 -24.12 -43.95
N VAL A 62 -33.36 -24.73 -43.31
CA VAL A 62 -33.46 -24.77 -41.83
C VAL A 62 -32.30 -25.53 -41.23
N TYR A 63 -31.92 -26.69 -41.80
CA TYR A 63 -30.75 -27.44 -41.34
C TYR A 63 -29.44 -26.65 -41.50
N LEU A 64 -29.28 -25.94 -42.62
CA LEU A 64 -28.11 -25.07 -42.83
C LEU A 64 -28.06 -23.94 -41.78
N LEU A 65 -29.15 -23.28 -41.49
CA LEU A 65 -29.24 -22.23 -40.46
C LEU A 65 -28.97 -22.80 -39.08
N GLY A 66 -29.49 -23.99 -38.76
CA GLY A 66 -29.20 -24.69 -37.50
C GLY A 66 -27.71 -25.00 -37.31
N ALA A 67 -27.07 -25.54 -38.38
CA ALA A 67 -25.64 -25.81 -38.36
C ALA A 67 -24.80 -24.54 -38.25
N LEU A 68 -25.18 -23.47 -38.93
CA LEU A 68 -24.53 -22.16 -38.85
C LEU A 68 -24.69 -21.54 -37.44
N THR A 69 -25.87 -21.64 -36.84
CA THR A 69 -26.12 -21.18 -35.47
C THR A 69 -25.24 -21.93 -34.47
N LEU A 70 -25.14 -23.27 -34.62
CA LEU A 70 -24.25 -24.07 -33.79
C LEU A 70 -22.79 -23.62 -33.92
N LEU A 71 -22.32 -23.42 -35.14
CA LEU A 71 -20.96 -22.96 -35.41
C LEU A 71 -20.70 -21.58 -34.77
N ILE A 72 -21.64 -20.64 -34.90
CA ILE A 72 -21.55 -19.30 -34.33
C ILE A 72 -21.45 -19.37 -32.81
N TRP A 73 -22.29 -20.15 -32.14
CA TRP A 73 -22.25 -20.31 -30.70
C TRP A 73 -20.96 -20.97 -30.18
N VAL A 74 -20.44 -21.96 -30.93
CA VAL A 74 -19.13 -22.56 -30.62
C VAL A 74 -18.02 -21.50 -30.74
N CYS A 75 -18.02 -20.70 -31.80
CA CYS A 75 -17.05 -19.61 -31.97
C CYS A 75 -17.20 -18.55 -30.90
N GLU A 76 -18.44 -18.13 -30.59
CA GLU A 76 -18.73 -17.19 -29.51
C GLU A 76 -18.15 -17.67 -28.18
N SER A 77 -18.45 -18.92 -27.77
CA SER A 77 -17.97 -19.53 -26.54
C SER A 77 -16.44 -19.66 -26.50
N LEU A 78 -15.82 -19.99 -27.65
CA LEU A 78 -14.37 -20.07 -27.76
C LEU A 78 -13.71 -18.70 -27.56
N PHE A 79 -14.23 -17.66 -28.21
CA PHE A 79 -13.72 -16.30 -28.05
C PHE A 79 -14.05 -15.73 -26.68
N GLU A 80 -15.18 -16.12 -26.07
CA GLU A 80 -15.49 -15.77 -24.67
C GLU A 80 -14.44 -16.33 -23.73
N PHE A 81 -14.17 -17.61 -23.80
CA PHE A 81 -13.12 -18.24 -23.01
C PHE A 81 -11.77 -17.57 -23.23
N ALA A 82 -11.40 -17.32 -24.49
CA ALA A 82 -10.13 -16.73 -24.86
C ALA A 82 -9.97 -15.32 -24.25
N TYR A 83 -10.95 -14.42 -24.43
CA TYR A 83 -10.81 -13.06 -23.89
C TYR A 83 -10.84 -13.04 -22.36
N LEU A 84 -11.66 -13.88 -21.72
CA LEU A 84 -11.69 -13.96 -20.25
C LEU A 84 -10.34 -14.39 -19.68
N VAL A 85 -9.71 -15.44 -20.26
CA VAL A 85 -8.38 -15.89 -19.81
C VAL A 85 -7.33 -14.82 -20.05
N LEU A 86 -7.36 -14.16 -21.22
CA LEU A 86 -6.38 -13.14 -21.58
C LEU A 86 -6.49 -11.89 -20.70
N TRP A 87 -7.70 -11.36 -20.47
CA TRP A 87 -7.91 -10.18 -19.61
C TRP A 87 -7.58 -10.48 -18.16
N ARG A 88 -8.05 -11.62 -17.63
CA ARG A 88 -7.77 -12.02 -16.25
C ARG A 88 -6.28 -12.28 -16.02
N GLY A 89 -5.63 -12.98 -16.95
CA GLY A 89 -4.19 -13.19 -16.89
C GLY A 89 -3.40 -11.87 -16.93
N LEU A 90 -3.77 -10.97 -17.84
CA LEU A 90 -3.17 -9.63 -17.94
C LEU A 90 -3.37 -8.83 -16.64
N ALA A 91 -4.57 -8.88 -16.05
CA ALA A 91 -4.88 -8.19 -14.80
C ALA A 91 -4.00 -8.69 -13.65
N GLN A 92 -3.80 -10.00 -13.53
CA GLN A 92 -2.95 -10.61 -12.49
C GLN A 92 -1.47 -10.28 -12.69
N ASP A 93 -0.96 -10.38 -13.93
CA ASP A 93 0.45 -10.07 -14.22
C ASP A 93 0.77 -8.59 -13.93
N LEU A 94 -0.14 -7.68 -14.31
CA LEU A 94 0.04 -6.26 -14.05
C LEU A 94 -0.08 -5.93 -12.55
N GLN A 95 -1.03 -6.57 -11.85
CA GLN A 95 -1.18 -6.47 -10.41
C GLN A 95 0.10 -6.88 -9.69
N HIS A 96 0.66 -8.04 -10.04
CA HIS A 96 1.91 -8.53 -9.46
C HIS A 96 3.07 -7.56 -9.71
N THR A 97 3.25 -7.12 -10.95
CA THR A 97 4.32 -6.21 -11.35
C THR A 97 4.22 -4.85 -10.63
N LEU A 98 3.02 -4.27 -10.56
CA LEU A 98 2.81 -3.01 -9.86
C LEU A 98 3.05 -3.15 -8.36
N ARG A 99 2.54 -4.21 -7.72
CA ARG A 99 2.73 -4.44 -6.28
C ARG A 99 4.20 -4.59 -5.93
N THR A 100 4.92 -5.43 -6.66
CA THR A 100 6.35 -5.69 -6.39
C THR A 100 7.24 -4.47 -6.69
N SER A 101 7.00 -3.78 -7.81
CA SER A 101 7.76 -2.57 -8.14
C SER A 101 7.48 -1.42 -7.20
N THR A 102 6.22 -1.23 -6.79
CA THR A 102 5.85 -0.19 -5.82
C THR A 102 6.44 -0.50 -4.45
N TYR A 103 6.40 -1.76 -3.99
CA TYR A 103 7.01 -2.17 -2.73
C TYR A 103 8.53 -1.99 -2.75
N ALA A 104 9.19 -2.38 -3.84
CA ALA A 104 10.63 -2.17 -4.01
C ALA A 104 11.01 -0.67 -3.98
N HIS A 105 10.16 0.19 -4.54
CA HIS A 105 10.36 1.65 -4.45
C HIS A 105 10.16 2.16 -3.02
N VAL A 106 9.08 1.72 -2.35
CA VAL A 106 8.78 2.08 -0.95
C VAL A 106 9.94 1.74 -0.03
N GLN A 107 10.57 0.57 -0.20
CA GLN A 107 11.75 0.18 0.62
C GLN A 107 12.97 1.10 0.44
N ARG A 108 13.03 1.87 -0.64
CA ARG A 108 14.11 2.82 -0.93
C ARG A 108 13.81 4.25 -0.48
N LEU A 109 12.55 4.54 -0.10
CA LEU A 109 12.17 5.87 0.37
C LEU A 109 12.89 6.21 1.68
N ASP A 110 13.11 7.50 1.86
CA ASP A 110 13.77 8.05 3.03
C ASP A 110 12.95 7.83 4.31
N GLN A 111 13.61 7.74 5.46
CA GLN A 111 12.94 7.56 6.76
C GLN A 111 11.92 8.67 7.05
N ALA A 112 12.20 9.90 6.65
CA ALA A 112 11.28 11.04 6.77
C ALA A 112 9.90 10.77 6.18
N TYR A 113 9.84 10.08 5.04
CA TYR A 113 8.59 9.74 4.39
C TYR A 113 7.68 8.85 5.25
N PHE A 114 8.27 7.96 6.05
CA PHE A 114 7.54 7.04 6.94
C PHE A 114 7.15 7.68 8.27
N GLU A 115 7.87 8.70 8.72
CA GLU A 115 7.55 9.42 9.96
C GLU A 115 6.33 10.32 9.79
N ASP A 116 6.13 10.89 8.60
CA ASP A 116 4.99 11.76 8.27
C ASP A 116 3.73 10.99 7.85
N ARG A 117 3.83 9.70 7.57
CA ARG A 117 2.72 8.91 7.02
C ARG A 117 2.44 7.65 7.80
N SER A 118 1.16 7.33 7.95
CA SER A 118 0.76 6.07 8.55
C SER A 118 1.10 4.88 7.65
N SER A 119 1.65 3.81 8.22
CA SER A 119 1.90 2.56 7.50
C SER A 119 0.61 1.97 6.88
N GLY A 120 -0.54 2.21 7.51
CA GLY A 120 -1.85 1.80 6.96
C GLY A 120 -2.18 2.44 5.61
N SER A 121 -1.80 3.70 5.39
CA SER A 121 -2.00 4.37 4.10
C SER A 121 -1.17 3.76 2.98
N LEU A 122 0.05 3.32 3.27
CA LEU A 122 0.92 2.63 2.31
C LEU A 122 0.41 1.22 1.99
N VAL A 123 -0.05 0.50 3.00
CA VAL A 123 -0.69 -0.82 2.82
C VAL A 123 -1.94 -0.69 1.93
N ALA A 124 -2.76 0.35 2.13
CA ALA A 124 -3.92 0.61 1.30
C ALA A 124 -3.54 0.85 -0.18
N ILE A 125 -2.45 1.60 -0.46
CA ILE A 125 -1.96 1.78 -1.84
C ILE A 125 -1.46 0.46 -2.43
N LEU A 126 -0.66 -0.30 -1.68
CA LEU A 126 -0.04 -1.55 -2.15
C LEU A 126 -1.06 -2.69 -2.35
N ASN A 127 -2.16 -2.67 -1.61
CA ASN A 127 -3.19 -3.70 -1.66
C ASN A 127 -4.46 -3.21 -2.34
N ASP A 128 -5.17 -2.25 -1.76
CA ASP A 128 -6.50 -1.87 -2.21
C ASP A 128 -6.48 -1.14 -3.55
N ASP A 129 -5.55 -0.20 -3.75
CA ASP A 129 -5.44 0.55 -4.99
C ASP A 129 -4.98 -0.33 -6.15
N VAL A 130 -4.04 -1.23 -5.92
CA VAL A 130 -3.59 -2.20 -6.94
C VAL A 130 -4.73 -3.16 -7.30
N ASN A 131 -5.53 -3.60 -6.32
CA ASN A 131 -6.70 -4.44 -6.54
C ASN A 131 -7.83 -3.71 -7.30
N GLN A 132 -7.99 -2.38 -7.12
CA GLN A 132 -8.97 -1.61 -7.89
C GLN A 132 -8.64 -1.58 -9.39
N LEU A 133 -7.36 -1.43 -9.73
CA LEU A 133 -6.92 -1.50 -11.13
C LEU A 133 -7.12 -2.90 -11.71
N GLU A 134 -6.80 -3.94 -10.95
CA GLU A 134 -7.02 -5.33 -11.34
C GLU A 134 -8.50 -5.58 -11.65
N ARG A 135 -9.43 -5.17 -10.77
CA ARG A 135 -10.88 -5.34 -10.96
C ARG A 135 -11.37 -4.70 -12.26
N PHE A 136 -10.88 -3.51 -12.58
CA PHE A 136 -11.22 -2.84 -13.84
C PHE A 136 -10.71 -3.62 -15.05
N LEU A 137 -9.48 -4.11 -15.04
CA LEU A 137 -8.91 -4.88 -16.14
C LEU A 137 -9.56 -6.26 -16.27
N ASN A 138 -9.97 -6.87 -15.15
CA ASN A 138 -10.61 -8.19 -15.12
C ASN A 138 -11.98 -8.23 -15.85
N GLY A 139 -12.74 -7.12 -15.84
CA GLY A 139 -14.06 -7.07 -16.48
C GLY A 139 -14.34 -5.74 -17.17
N GLY A 140 -14.15 -4.61 -16.49
CA GLY A 140 -14.59 -3.30 -16.97
C GLY A 140 -14.00 -2.87 -18.32
N ALA A 141 -12.73 -3.19 -18.57
CA ALA A 141 -12.07 -2.86 -19.83
C ALA A 141 -12.71 -3.63 -21.01
N SER A 142 -12.96 -4.93 -20.84
CA SER A 142 -13.66 -5.75 -21.82
C SER A 142 -15.10 -5.27 -22.03
N ASP A 143 -15.82 -4.94 -20.94
CA ASP A 143 -17.21 -4.47 -21.00
C ASP A 143 -17.34 -3.18 -21.83
N LEU A 144 -16.42 -2.23 -21.67
CA LEU A 144 -16.42 -0.99 -22.49
C LEU A 144 -16.22 -1.30 -23.99
N ILE A 145 -15.30 -2.20 -24.32
CA ILE A 145 -15.08 -2.63 -25.70
C ILE A 145 -16.34 -3.30 -26.26
N GLN A 146 -16.93 -4.22 -25.50
CA GLN A 146 -18.11 -4.96 -25.92
C GLN A 146 -19.33 -4.05 -26.10
N VAL A 147 -19.58 -3.09 -25.19
CA VAL A 147 -20.65 -2.11 -25.35
C VAL A 147 -20.46 -1.29 -26.62
N PHE A 148 -19.24 -0.80 -26.87
CA PHE A 148 -18.92 -0.05 -28.08
C PHE A 148 -19.18 -0.87 -29.34
N VAL A 149 -18.67 -2.11 -29.40
CA VAL A 149 -18.85 -3.01 -30.54
C VAL A 149 -20.32 -3.33 -30.77
N THR A 150 -21.10 -3.57 -29.69
CA THR A 150 -22.55 -3.82 -29.79
C THR A 150 -23.28 -2.63 -30.40
N VAL A 151 -22.99 -1.41 -29.93
CA VAL A 151 -23.64 -0.19 -30.46
C VAL A 151 -23.32 -0.03 -31.94
N VAL A 152 -22.07 -0.23 -32.34
CA VAL A 152 -21.64 -0.11 -33.74
C VAL A 152 -22.24 -1.22 -34.61
N ALA A 153 -22.17 -2.47 -34.17
CA ALA A 153 -22.67 -3.61 -34.95
C ALA A 153 -24.20 -3.58 -35.12
N CYS A 154 -24.94 -3.41 -34.02
CA CYS A 154 -26.39 -3.26 -34.07
C CYS A 154 -26.78 -2.01 -34.87
N GLY A 155 -26.09 -0.90 -34.70
CA GLY A 155 -26.30 0.32 -35.47
C GLY A 155 -26.17 0.08 -36.98
N ALA A 156 -25.11 -0.57 -37.40
CA ALA A 156 -24.90 -0.91 -38.82
C ALA A 156 -26.07 -1.74 -39.39
N VAL A 157 -26.51 -2.76 -38.64
CA VAL A 157 -27.66 -3.60 -39.07
C VAL A 157 -28.95 -2.77 -39.13
N PHE A 158 -29.22 -1.95 -38.15
CA PHE A 158 -30.40 -1.08 -38.12
C PHE A 158 -30.44 -0.12 -39.32
N PHE A 159 -29.34 0.61 -39.56
CA PHE A 159 -29.27 1.60 -40.65
C PHE A 159 -29.35 0.96 -42.04
N THR A 160 -28.86 -0.27 -42.24
CA THR A 160 -28.96 -0.97 -43.49
C THR A 160 -30.37 -1.48 -43.79
N ILE A 161 -31.16 -1.83 -42.73
CA ILE A 161 -32.53 -2.33 -42.90
C ILE A 161 -33.53 -1.16 -42.98
N SER A 162 -33.50 -0.23 -42.02
CA SER A 162 -34.41 0.90 -41.97
C SER A 162 -33.84 2.07 -41.18
N PRO A 163 -33.40 3.18 -41.83
CA PRO A 163 -32.91 4.36 -41.15
C PRO A 163 -33.90 4.99 -40.18
N LEU A 164 -35.21 4.90 -40.45
CA LEU A 164 -36.27 5.40 -39.56
C LEU A 164 -36.30 4.62 -38.25
N LEU A 165 -36.31 3.28 -38.36
CA LEU A 165 -36.34 2.42 -37.15
C LEU A 165 -35.00 2.50 -36.42
N ALA A 166 -33.87 2.69 -37.12
CA ALA A 166 -32.58 2.99 -36.51
C ALA A 166 -32.67 4.26 -35.64
N ALA A 167 -33.15 5.38 -36.19
CA ALA A 167 -33.30 6.62 -35.43
C ALA A 167 -34.16 6.42 -34.20
N LEU A 168 -35.32 5.73 -34.28
CA LEU A 168 -36.21 5.45 -33.16
C LEU A 168 -35.55 4.56 -32.08
N ALA A 169 -34.80 3.52 -32.49
CA ALA A 169 -34.13 2.61 -31.57
C ALA A 169 -32.96 3.29 -30.84
N PHE A 170 -32.33 4.31 -31.45
CA PHE A 170 -31.20 5.04 -30.86
C PHE A 170 -31.61 6.24 -29.98
N VAL A 171 -32.85 6.77 -30.10
CA VAL A 171 -33.37 7.86 -29.24
C VAL A 171 -33.22 7.60 -27.74
N PRO A 172 -33.43 6.38 -27.21
CA PRO A 172 -33.23 6.11 -25.79
C PRO A 172 -31.77 6.26 -25.32
N ILE A 173 -30.77 6.09 -26.18
CA ILE A 173 -29.36 6.09 -25.80
C ILE A 173 -28.94 7.42 -25.17
N PRO A 174 -29.13 8.60 -25.80
CA PRO A 174 -28.85 9.88 -25.18
C PRO A 174 -29.61 10.10 -23.88
N VAL A 175 -30.87 9.65 -23.78
CA VAL A 175 -31.69 9.76 -22.57
C VAL A 175 -31.10 8.91 -21.43
N ILE A 176 -30.68 7.68 -21.73
CA ILE A 176 -30.03 6.78 -20.78
C ILE A 176 -28.71 7.37 -20.31
N LEU A 177 -27.87 7.86 -21.21
CA LEU A 177 -26.58 8.47 -20.89
C LEU A 177 -26.73 9.73 -20.02
N TRP A 178 -27.69 10.61 -20.38
CA TRP A 178 -28.00 11.79 -19.58
C TRP A 178 -28.55 11.40 -18.20
N GLY A 179 -29.45 10.42 -18.14
CA GLY A 179 -29.98 9.87 -16.90
C GLY A 179 -28.89 9.27 -16.01
N ALA A 180 -27.94 8.52 -16.60
CA ALA A 180 -26.79 7.95 -15.89
C ALA A 180 -25.88 9.07 -15.32
N PHE A 181 -25.59 10.10 -16.10
CA PHE A 181 -24.82 11.26 -15.64
C PHE A 181 -25.52 12.00 -14.49
N LEU A 182 -26.83 12.25 -14.62
CA LEU A 182 -27.62 12.90 -13.57
C LEU A 182 -27.67 12.05 -12.29
N PHE A 183 -27.80 10.72 -12.44
CA PHE A 183 -27.78 9.78 -11.34
C PHE A 183 -26.42 9.84 -10.63
N GLN A 184 -25.30 9.73 -11.35
CA GLN A 184 -23.96 9.77 -10.78
C GLN A 184 -23.71 11.06 -10.00
N ARG A 185 -24.13 12.19 -10.54
CA ARG A 185 -24.03 13.49 -9.88
C ARG A 185 -24.82 13.58 -8.57
N ARG A 186 -25.96 12.87 -8.46
CA ARG A 186 -26.76 12.79 -7.23
C ARG A 186 -26.30 11.70 -6.28
N ALA A 187 -25.74 10.61 -6.80
CA ALA A 187 -25.27 9.48 -6.02
C ALA A 187 -23.97 9.79 -5.26
N GLY A 188 -23.04 10.51 -5.90
CA GLY A 188 -21.74 10.84 -5.33
C GLY A 188 -21.81 11.38 -3.91
N PRO A 189 -22.52 12.51 -3.62
CA PRO A 189 -22.59 13.07 -2.27
C PRO A 189 -23.28 12.15 -1.24
N ARG A 190 -24.13 11.21 -1.68
CA ARG A 190 -24.76 10.22 -0.78
C ARG A 190 -23.77 9.13 -0.41
N TYR A 191 -23.04 8.61 -1.38
CA TYR A 191 -22.00 7.62 -1.11
C TYR A 191 -20.83 8.21 -0.31
N ASP A 192 -20.51 9.50 -0.47
CA ASP A 192 -19.52 10.20 0.36
C ASP A 192 -19.95 10.21 1.83
N ARG A 193 -21.22 10.55 2.11
CA ARG A 193 -21.78 10.48 3.47
C ARG A 193 -21.76 9.07 4.05
N VAL A 194 -22.09 8.06 3.24
CA VAL A 194 -21.97 6.65 3.68
C VAL A 194 -20.54 6.32 4.06
N ARG A 195 -19.53 6.69 3.23
CA ARG A 195 -18.10 6.47 3.51
C ARG A 195 -17.67 7.18 4.80
N GLU A 196 -18.09 8.41 5.00
CA GLU A 196 -17.80 9.17 6.23
C GLU A 196 -18.35 8.46 7.47
N ARG A 197 -19.60 7.97 7.42
CA ARG A 197 -20.23 7.23 8.55
C ARG A 197 -19.56 5.88 8.80
N VAL A 198 -19.17 5.15 7.75
CA VAL A 198 -18.39 3.91 7.89
C VAL A 198 -17.04 4.18 8.52
N ALA A 199 -16.35 5.25 8.11
CA ALA A 199 -15.06 5.62 8.68
C ALA A 199 -15.18 5.97 10.18
N ALA A 200 -16.19 6.73 10.58
CA ALA A 200 -16.45 7.05 11.98
C ALA A 200 -16.74 5.78 12.82
N LEU A 201 -17.61 4.90 12.32
CA LEU A 201 -17.92 3.62 12.95
C LEU A 201 -16.67 2.73 13.11
N SER A 202 -15.89 2.61 12.05
CA SER A 202 -14.65 1.82 12.07
C SER A 202 -13.61 2.38 13.03
N ALA A 203 -13.46 3.72 13.08
CA ALA A 203 -12.57 4.38 14.03
C ALA A 203 -12.99 4.10 15.48
N ARG A 204 -14.29 4.20 15.80
CA ARG A 204 -14.81 3.87 17.13
C ARG A 204 -14.56 2.40 17.49
N LEU A 205 -14.88 1.47 16.59
CA LEU A 205 -14.62 0.04 16.80
C LEU A 205 -13.14 -0.23 17.09
N ASN A 206 -12.26 0.35 16.28
CA ASN A 206 -10.82 0.19 16.48
C ASN A 206 -10.34 0.75 17.82
N ASN A 207 -10.83 1.94 18.21
CA ASN A 207 -10.51 2.55 19.50
C ASN A 207 -11.04 1.70 20.67
N ASN A 208 -12.27 1.21 20.58
CA ASN A 208 -12.88 0.41 21.63
C ASN A 208 -12.18 -0.95 21.79
N LEU A 209 -11.82 -1.60 20.70
CA LEU A 209 -11.09 -2.86 20.74
C LEU A 209 -9.65 -2.67 21.27
N SER A 210 -8.97 -1.62 20.84
CA SER A 210 -7.63 -1.29 21.35
C SER A 210 -7.66 -0.88 22.83
N GLY A 211 -8.72 -0.19 23.24
CA GLY A 211 -8.92 0.27 24.62
C GLY A 211 -9.77 -0.65 25.49
N ILE A 212 -9.98 -1.93 25.12
CA ILE A 212 -10.93 -2.82 25.80
C ILE A 212 -10.64 -3.00 27.30
N ALA A 213 -9.35 -3.05 27.66
CA ALA A 213 -8.96 -3.14 29.07
C ALA A 213 -9.40 -1.90 29.87
N THR A 214 -9.30 -0.72 29.27
CA THR A 214 -9.76 0.54 29.87
C THR A 214 -11.29 0.55 30.01
N ILE A 215 -12.02 0.17 28.95
CA ILE A 215 -13.47 0.09 29.00
C ILE A 215 -13.93 -0.80 30.16
N ARG A 216 -13.33 -1.99 30.29
CA ARG A 216 -13.64 -2.94 31.36
C ARG A 216 -13.23 -2.43 32.74
N SER A 217 -12.08 -1.77 32.86
CA SER A 217 -11.62 -1.24 34.17
C SER A 217 -12.52 -0.13 34.71
N PHE A 218 -13.22 0.59 33.83
CA PHE A 218 -14.17 1.65 34.20
C PHE A 218 -15.63 1.22 34.12
N ALA A 219 -15.93 -0.08 33.87
CA ALA A 219 -17.28 -0.64 33.69
C ALA A 219 -18.12 0.21 32.72
N ALA A 220 -17.53 0.60 31.59
CA ALA A 220 -18.10 1.53 30.63
C ALA A 220 -18.70 0.85 29.38
N GLU A 221 -18.90 -0.48 29.42
CA GLU A 221 -19.34 -1.31 28.28
C GLU A 221 -20.66 -0.81 27.71
N GLU A 222 -21.66 -0.57 28.57
CA GLU A 222 -23.00 -0.15 28.14
C GLU A 222 -22.96 1.23 27.46
N ARG A 223 -22.17 2.17 28.03
CA ARG A 223 -21.99 3.49 27.44
C ARG A 223 -21.34 3.45 26.06
N GLU A 224 -20.32 2.63 25.89
CA GLU A 224 -19.64 2.50 24.61
C GLU A 224 -20.50 1.73 23.59
N LEU A 225 -21.29 0.74 24.03
CA LEU A 225 -22.28 0.06 23.20
C LEU A 225 -23.36 1.04 22.69
N GLN A 226 -23.88 1.91 23.56
CA GLN A 226 -24.85 2.93 23.17
C GLN A 226 -24.28 3.89 22.10
N ARG A 227 -23.06 4.39 22.31
CA ARG A 227 -22.37 5.26 21.34
C ARG A 227 -22.13 4.58 19.99
N LEU A 228 -21.72 3.30 20.02
CA LEU A 228 -21.59 2.51 18.80
C LEU A 228 -22.92 2.33 18.09
N GLY A 229 -24.00 2.13 18.85
CA GLY A 229 -25.37 2.04 18.34
C GLY A 229 -25.82 3.32 17.63
N GLU A 230 -25.49 4.49 18.17
CA GLU A 230 -25.78 5.80 17.56
C GLU A 230 -25.04 5.96 16.22
N ASP A 231 -23.75 5.65 16.18
CA ASP A 231 -22.96 5.70 14.94
C ASP A 231 -23.47 4.69 13.89
N SER A 232 -23.83 3.49 14.33
CA SER A 232 -24.42 2.46 13.47
C SER A 232 -25.77 2.89 12.91
N ALA A 233 -26.64 3.51 13.72
CA ALA A 233 -27.91 4.05 13.27
C ALA A 233 -27.73 5.19 12.24
N ALA A 234 -26.75 6.08 12.46
CA ALA A 234 -26.41 7.14 11.52
C ALA A 234 -25.89 6.58 10.18
N TYR A 235 -25.08 5.52 10.22
CA TYR A 235 -24.65 4.79 9.02
C TYR A 235 -25.85 4.18 8.28
N VAL A 236 -26.75 3.48 8.98
CA VAL A 236 -27.95 2.87 8.39
C VAL A 236 -28.84 3.92 7.72
N ALA A 237 -29.04 5.09 8.34
CA ALA A 237 -29.82 6.18 7.76
C ALA A 237 -29.20 6.69 6.46
N ALA A 238 -27.88 6.97 6.45
CA ALA A 238 -27.14 7.41 5.26
C ALA A 238 -27.18 6.35 4.14
N ASN A 239 -27.02 5.09 4.49
CA ASN A 239 -27.02 3.98 3.54
C ASN A 239 -28.43 3.74 2.93
N ARG A 240 -29.50 3.88 3.71
CA ARG A 240 -30.87 3.80 3.21
C ARG A 240 -31.15 4.86 2.13
N ASP A 241 -30.66 6.09 2.30
CA ASP A 241 -30.80 7.14 1.30
C ASP A 241 -30.04 6.83 0.01
N ALA A 242 -28.84 6.25 0.11
CA ALA A 242 -28.07 5.80 -1.04
C ALA A 242 -28.76 4.63 -1.74
N ILE A 243 -29.27 3.63 -0.99
CA ILE A 243 -29.99 2.47 -1.51
C ILE A 243 -31.27 2.90 -2.26
N ARG A 244 -32.06 3.82 -1.71
CA ARG A 244 -33.28 4.30 -2.39
C ARG A 244 -32.96 4.90 -3.76
N LEU A 245 -31.91 5.70 -3.85
CA LEU A 245 -31.50 6.29 -5.11
C LEU A 245 -30.96 5.21 -6.08
N SER A 246 -30.06 4.33 -5.63
CA SER A 246 -29.47 3.31 -6.49
C SER A 246 -30.52 2.31 -7.00
N SER A 247 -31.46 1.92 -6.14
CA SER A 247 -32.55 1.01 -6.54
C SER A 247 -33.53 1.63 -7.54
N SER A 248 -33.64 2.95 -7.64
CA SER A 248 -34.49 3.62 -8.62
C SER A 248 -33.88 3.70 -10.02
N PHE A 249 -32.56 3.54 -10.15
CA PHE A 249 -31.84 3.78 -11.38
C PHE A 249 -32.18 2.77 -12.48
N VAL A 250 -32.07 1.47 -12.19
CA VAL A 250 -32.34 0.40 -13.17
C VAL A 250 -33.80 0.43 -13.65
N PRO A 251 -34.83 0.57 -12.81
CA PRO A 251 -36.20 0.72 -13.26
C PRO A 251 -36.45 1.92 -14.18
N LEU A 252 -35.82 3.07 -13.91
CA LEU A 252 -35.94 4.26 -14.76
C LEU A 252 -35.32 4.03 -16.15
N ILE A 253 -34.12 3.44 -16.20
CA ILE A 253 -33.49 3.10 -17.48
C ILE A 253 -34.34 2.08 -18.25
N ARG A 254 -34.93 1.09 -17.56
CA ARG A 254 -35.81 0.09 -18.18
C ARG A 254 -37.00 0.73 -18.87
N MET A 255 -37.56 1.85 -18.32
CA MET A 255 -38.63 2.57 -19.00
C MET A 255 -38.18 3.24 -20.31
N ALA A 256 -36.94 3.77 -20.35
CA ALA A 256 -36.37 4.30 -21.59
C ALA A 256 -36.13 3.18 -22.63
N ILE A 257 -35.65 2.02 -22.17
CA ILE A 257 -35.47 0.82 -23.02
C ILE A 257 -36.83 0.36 -23.56
N LEU A 258 -37.86 0.29 -22.70
CA LEU A 258 -39.22 -0.08 -23.09
C LEU A 258 -39.77 0.87 -24.16
N PHE A 259 -39.54 2.17 -24.02
CA PHE A 259 -39.96 3.15 -25.02
C PHE A 259 -39.32 2.87 -26.39
N GLY A 260 -37.99 2.67 -26.48
CA GLY A 260 -37.31 2.32 -27.71
C GLY A 260 -37.77 1.00 -28.32
N PHE A 261 -38.00 0.01 -27.46
CA PHE A 261 -38.57 -1.27 -27.89
C PHE A 261 -39.97 -1.11 -28.46
N LEU A 262 -40.89 -0.38 -27.78
CA LEU A 262 -42.25 -0.13 -28.27
C LEU A 262 -42.27 0.65 -29.56
N CYS A 263 -41.38 1.65 -29.75
CA CYS A 263 -41.23 2.37 -31.01
C CYS A 263 -40.88 1.41 -32.16
N THR A 264 -39.86 0.57 -31.95
CA THR A 264 -39.43 -0.43 -32.98
C THR A 264 -40.55 -1.46 -33.23
N PHE A 265 -41.22 -1.92 -32.17
CA PHE A 265 -42.27 -2.92 -32.24
C PHE A 265 -43.51 -2.40 -32.97
N VAL A 266 -44.05 -1.25 -32.60
CA VAL A 266 -45.30 -0.70 -33.17
C VAL A 266 -45.06 -0.14 -34.55
N VAL A 267 -44.04 0.72 -34.73
CA VAL A 267 -43.78 1.34 -36.04
C VAL A 267 -43.26 0.29 -37.03
N GLY A 268 -42.37 -0.62 -36.60
CA GLY A 268 -41.88 -1.73 -37.42
C GLY A 268 -43.00 -2.69 -37.84
N GLY A 269 -43.88 -3.05 -36.90
CA GLY A 269 -45.08 -3.85 -37.16
C GLY A 269 -46.00 -3.22 -38.20
N ARG A 270 -46.25 -1.90 -38.08
CA ARG A 270 -46.99 -1.14 -39.06
C ARG A 270 -46.37 -1.21 -40.46
N LEU A 271 -45.04 -0.99 -40.58
CA LEU A 271 -44.32 -1.06 -41.86
C LEU A 271 -44.41 -2.47 -42.50
N VAL A 272 -44.47 -3.52 -41.69
CA VAL A 272 -44.67 -4.90 -42.20
C VAL A 272 -46.08 -5.07 -42.74
N LEU A 273 -47.11 -4.57 -42.02
CA LEU A 273 -48.53 -4.63 -42.47
C LEU A 273 -48.74 -3.82 -43.75
N GLU A 274 -48.06 -2.70 -43.93
CA GLU A 274 -48.04 -1.88 -45.12
C GLU A 274 -47.21 -2.50 -46.28
N GLY A 275 -46.52 -3.63 -46.05
CA GLY A 275 -45.69 -4.32 -47.05
C GLY A 275 -44.37 -3.66 -47.39
N THR A 276 -43.98 -2.59 -46.67
CA THR A 276 -42.72 -1.84 -46.88
C THR A 276 -41.50 -2.47 -46.20
N LEU A 277 -41.73 -3.30 -45.15
CA LEU A 277 -40.69 -4.03 -44.43
C LEU A 277 -40.97 -5.54 -44.42
N GLN A 278 -39.98 -6.36 -44.62
CA GLN A 278 -40.13 -7.82 -44.55
C GLN A 278 -40.19 -8.30 -43.09
N ALA A 279 -41.02 -9.33 -42.84
CA ALA A 279 -41.24 -9.89 -41.50
C ALA A 279 -39.94 -10.39 -40.85
N GLY A 280 -39.01 -10.98 -41.63
CA GLY A 280 -37.69 -11.40 -41.12
C GLY A 280 -36.86 -10.23 -40.62
N PHE A 281 -36.78 -9.15 -41.37
CA PHE A 281 -36.05 -7.94 -40.94
C PHE A 281 -36.69 -7.27 -39.73
N TYR A 282 -38.01 -7.24 -39.65
CA TYR A 282 -38.74 -6.76 -38.47
C TYR A 282 -38.33 -7.55 -37.20
N ALA A 283 -38.31 -8.87 -37.31
CA ALA A 283 -37.92 -9.71 -36.18
C ALA A 283 -36.45 -9.41 -35.74
N VAL A 284 -35.51 -9.32 -36.70
CA VAL A 284 -34.13 -8.91 -36.40
C VAL A 284 -34.10 -7.61 -35.59
N LEU A 285 -34.80 -6.57 -36.04
CA LEU A 285 -34.77 -5.26 -35.42
C LEU A 285 -35.38 -5.28 -34.01
N VAL A 286 -36.45 -6.07 -33.78
CA VAL A 286 -37.06 -6.23 -32.45
C VAL A 286 -36.10 -6.89 -31.48
N PHE A 287 -35.44 -8.00 -31.86
CA PHE A 287 -34.48 -8.67 -31.01
C PHE A 287 -33.22 -7.81 -30.78
N LEU A 288 -32.68 -7.19 -31.82
CA LEU A 288 -31.51 -6.32 -31.71
C LEU A 288 -31.77 -5.06 -30.85
N THR A 289 -33.01 -4.57 -30.75
CA THR A 289 -33.32 -3.44 -29.88
C THR A 289 -33.02 -3.77 -28.41
N GLN A 290 -33.39 -4.94 -27.94
CA GLN A 290 -33.06 -5.38 -26.59
C GLN A 290 -31.55 -5.57 -26.41
N ARG A 291 -30.91 -6.19 -27.39
CA ARG A 291 -29.47 -6.45 -27.39
C ARG A 291 -28.64 -5.14 -27.35
N LEU A 292 -29.09 -4.11 -28.06
CA LEU A 292 -28.50 -2.79 -28.11
C LEU A 292 -28.59 -2.05 -26.77
N LEU A 293 -29.79 -2.06 -26.16
CA LEU A 293 -30.07 -1.16 -25.02
C LEU A 293 -29.78 -1.78 -23.67
N TRP A 294 -29.83 -3.11 -23.53
CA TRP A 294 -29.65 -3.78 -22.24
C TRP A 294 -28.25 -3.60 -21.62
N PRO A 295 -27.13 -3.67 -22.35
CA PRO A 295 -25.81 -3.44 -21.81
C PRO A 295 -25.61 -2.04 -21.23
N LEU A 296 -26.38 -1.04 -21.71
CA LEU A 296 -26.31 0.34 -21.21
C LEU A 296 -26.76 0.47 -19.76
N THR A 297 -27.54 -0.49 -19.23
CA THR A 297 -27.93 -0.51 -17.82
C THR A 297 -26.73 -0.66 -16.87
N ARG A 298 -25.66 -1.31 -17.32
CA ARG A 298 -24.42 -1.54 -16.55
C ARG A 298 -23.33 -0.51 -16.84
N LEU A 299 -23.53 0.34 -17.83
CA LEU A 299 -22.49 1.30 -18.25
C LEU A 299 -22.08 2.21 -17.09
N ALA A 300 -23.02 2.64 -16.24
CA ALA A 300 -22.74 3.47 -15.08
C ALA A 300 -21.82 2.77 -14.07
N GLU A 301 -22.00 1.47 -13.84
CA GLU A 301 -21.14 0.66 -12.95
C GLU A 301 -19.74 0.52 -13.54
N THR A 302 -19.64 0.30 -14.84
CA THR A 302 -18.37 0.16 -15.55
C THR A 302 -17.59 1.47 -15.57
N VAL A 303 -18.27 2.62 -15.73
CA VAL A 303 -17.67 3.95 -15.65
C VAL A 303 -17.18 4.24 -14.23
N ASP A 304 -17.96 3.92 -13.20
CA ASP A 304 -17.54 4.07 -11.79
C ASP A 304 -16.29 3.21 -11.51
N LEU A 305 -16.27 1.97 -11.99
CA LEU A 305 -15.11 1.08 -11.87
C LEU A 305 -13.87 1.68 -12.56
N TYR A 306 -14.04 2.26 -13.75
CA TYR A 306 -12.97 2.98 -14.47
C TYR A 306 -12.44 4.17 -13.68
N GLU A 307 -13.34 5.03 -13.14
CA GLU A 307 -12.94 6.21 -12.38
C GLU A 307 -12.16 5.86 -11.12
N ARG A 308 -12.63 4.83 -10.38
CA ARG A 308 -11.92 4.30 -9.21
C ARG A 308 -10.54 3.76 -9.58
N ALA A 309 -10.46 2.95 -10.64
CA ALA A 309 -9.19 2.41 -11.12
C ALA A 309 -8.22 3.53 -11.53
N MET A 310 -8.71 4.59 -12.17
CA MET A 310 -7.89 5.74 -12.55
C MET A 310 -7.42 6.57 -11.34
N ALA A 311 -8.27 6.75 -10.33
CA ALA A 311 -7.91 7.40 -9.08
C ALA A 311 -6.82 6.60 -8.33
N SER A 312 -7.00 5.29 -8.20
CA SER A 312 -6.03 4.36 -7.59
C SER A 312 -4.71 4.35 -8.36
N THR A 313 -4.78 4.30 -9.69
CA THR A 313 -3.58 4.39 -10.56
C THR A 313 -2.79 5.67 -10.32
N ARG A 314 -3.47 6.82 -10.14
CA ARG A 314 -2.78 8.09 -9.84
C ARG A 314 -2.05 8.04 -8.51
N ARG A 315 -2.62 7.41 -7.48
CA ARG A 315 -1.96 7.24 -6.16
C ARG A 315 -0.75 6.32 -6.26
N ILE A 316 -0.88 5.17 -6.94
CA ILE A 316 0.24 4.25 -7.16
C ILE A 316 1.39 4.93 -7.91
N LEU A 317 1.07 5.64 -9.02
CA LEU A 317 2.07 6.35 -9.81
C LEU A 317 2.68 7.53 -9.03
N GLY A 318 1.88 8.24 -8.24
CA GLY A 318 2.38 9.29 -7.35
C GLY A 318 3.38 8.74 -6.32
N LEU A 319 3.11 7.57 -5.76
CA LEU A 319 4.05 6.91 -4.86
C LEU A 319 5.34 6.47 -5.58
N LEU A 320 5.23 5.89 -6.77
CA LEU A 320 6.39 5.50 -7.59
C LEU A 320 7.23 6.69 -8.09
N GLU A 321 6.64 7.88 -8.17
CA GLU A 321 7.31 9.12 -8.59
C GLU A 321 7.86 9.93 -7.40
N THR A 322 7.63 9.47 -6.16
CA THR A 322 8.21 10.12 -4.98
C THR A 322 9.74 10.09 -5.08
N PRO A 323 10.41 11.25 -5.03
CA PRO A 323 11.86 11.29 -5.19
C PRO A 323 12.57 10.62 -4.03
N LEU A 324 13.70 9.97 -4.32
CA LEU A 324 14.65 9.48 -3.33
C LEU A 324 15.64 10.61 -3.06
N HIS A 325 15.57 11.24 -1.89
CA HIS A 325 16.46 12.36 -1.54
C HIS A 325 17.85 11.85 -1.14
N ILE A 326 17.92 10.66 -0.52
CA ILE A 326 19.17 10.03 -0.16
C ILE A 326 19.64 9.16 -1.32
N ALA A 327 20.49 9.73 -2.17
CA ALA A 327 21.06 9.02 -3.31
C ALA A 327 22.10 7.99 -2.85
N ASP A 328 22.06 6.82 -3.46
CA ASP A 328 23.14 5.82 -3.27
C ASP A 328 24.39 6.27 -4.04
N ALA A 329 25.56 6.13 -3.43
CA ALA A 329 26.81 6.49 -4.09
C ALA A 329 27.12 5.49 -5.22
N ALA A 330 27.33 6.01 -6.42
CA ALA A 330 27.73 5.22 -7.59
C ALA A 330 29.23 4.87 -7.55
N VAL A 331 29.75 4.44 -6.41
CA VAL A 331 31.18 4.17 -6.18
C VAL A 331 31.38 2.69 -5.86
N ALA A 332 32.51 2.15 -6.23
CA ALA A 332 32.88 0.77 -5.91
C ALA A 332 32.85 0.53 -4.39
N VAL A 333 32.24 -0.59 -3.99
CA VAL A 333 32.21 -1.04 -2.60
C VAL A 333 33.63 -1.19 -2.06
N PRO A 334 33.97 -0.57 -0.90
CA PRO A 334 35.28 -0.77 -0.30
C PRO A 334 35.53 -2.26 -0.01
N ALA A 335 36.73 -2.73 -0.34
CA ALA A 335 37.11 -4.15 -0.14
C ALA A 335 37.28 -4.52 1.34
N ALA A 336 37.61 -3.54 2.21
CA ALA A 336 37.83 -3.75 3.64
C ALA A 336 36.65 -3.23 4.47
N ALA A 337 36.44 -3.84 5.63
CA ALA A 337 35.56 -3.31 6.66
C ALA A 337 36.05 -1.95 7.18
N ALA A 338 35.15 -1.11 7.67
CA ALA A 338 35.50 0.15 8.31
C ALA A 338 36.34 -0.09 9.57
N ARG A 339 37.25 0.84 9.85
CA ARG A 339 37.96 0.89 11.15
C ARG A 339 37.05 1.46 12.24
N GLY A 340 36.16 2.37 11.88
CA GLY A 340 35.15 2.93 12.73
C GLY A 340 35.49 4.28 13.35
N ALA A 341 36.50 5.02 12.82
CA ALA A 341 36.69 6.40 13.23
C ALA A 341 35.63 7.32 12.64
N ILE A 342 34.96 8.14 13.48
CA ILE A 342 33.87 9.01 13.05
C ILE A 342 34.24 10.47 13.36
N ASP A 343 34.15 11.33 12.34
CA ASP A 343 34.36 12.76 12.46
C ASP A 343 33.10 13.53 12.08
N LEU A 344 32.61 14.37 12.98
CA LEU A 344 31.53 15.32 12.75
C LEU A 344 32.13 16.71 12.64
N ARG A 345 31.89 17.43 11.55
CA ARG A 345 32.49 18.75 11.31
C ARG A 345 31.40 19.78 11.01
N GLY A 346 31.20 20.68 11.96
CA GLY A 346 30.21 21.75 11.87
C GLY A 346 28.80 21.26 11.58
N LEU A 347 28.44 20.08 12.11
CA LEU A 347 27.21 19.38 11.75
C LEU A 347 25.98 20.14 12.18
N ARG A 348 25.10 20.48 11.21
CA ARG A 348 23.79 21.09 11.45
C ARG A 348 22.68 20.23 10.89
N PHE A 349 21.56 20.20 11.57
CA PHE A 349 20.41 19.43 11.13
C PHE A 349 19.09 20.01 11.63
N ALA A 350 18.10 20.08 10.73
CA ALA A 350 16.70 20.34 11.03
C ALA A 350 15.82 19.29 10.33
N TYR A 351 14.71 18.90 10.95
CA TYR A 351 13.68 18.13 10.29
C TYR A 351 12.83 19.05 9.41
N ALA A 352 12.56 18.66 8.18
CA ALA A 352 11.74 19.37 7.16
C ALA A 352 11.47 20.86 7.45
N GLU A 353 10.36 21.20 8.10
CA GLU A 353 9.95 22.60 8.41
C GLU A 353 10.19 22.97 9.89
N GLY A 354 10.94 22.14 10.63
CA GLY A 354 11.17 22.32 12.06
C GLY A 354 12.36 23.24 12.40
N PRO A 355 12.53 23.59 13.68
CA PRO A 355 13.70 24.29 14.15
C PRO A 355 14.96 23.41 14.04
N GLU A 356 16.12 24.07 14.01
CA GLU A 356 17.40 23.39 14.00
C GLU A 356 17.60 22.55 15.26
N VAL A 357 17.82 21.25 15.09
CA VAL A 357 17.97 20.27 16.19
C VAL A 357 19.43 20.04 16.55
N LEU A 358 20.34 20.18 15.59
CA LEU A 358 21.79 20.16 15.80
C LEU A 358 22.38 21.45 15.23
N CYS A 359 23.11 22.17 16.09
CA CYS A 359 23.50 23.56 15.85
C CYS A 359 25.04 23.70 15.77
N GLY A 360 25.70 23.00 14.83
CA GLY A 360 27.14 23.07 14.64
C GLY A 360 27.90 22.16 15.59
N ILE A 361 27.72 20.84 15.46
CA ILE A 361 28.41 19.83 16.24
C ILE A 361 29.77 19.51 15.59
N ASP A 362 30.82 19.66 16.39
CA ASP A 362 32.19 19.21 16.10
C ASP A 362 32.56 18.12 17.10
N LEU A 363 32.77 16.88 16.61
CA LEU A 363 33.08 15.73 17.46
C LEU A 363 33.94 14.72 16.71
N HIS A 364 35.05 14.34 17.34
CA HIS A 364 35.87 13.21 16.88
C HIS A 364 35.67 12.00 17.79
N ILE A 365 35.35 10.85 17.21
CA ILE A 365 35.21 9.54 17.87
C ILE A 365 36.28 8.63 17.28
N ALA A 366 37.27 8.28 18.10
CA ALA A 366 38.33 7.41 17.67
C ALA A 366 37.85 5.97 17.43
N ALA A 367 38.45 5.26 16.49
CA ALA A 367 38.14 3.85 16.27
C ALA A 367 38.35 3.02 17.55
N GLY A 368 37.42 2.12 17.85
CA GLY A 368 37.51 1.24 19.01
C GLY A 368 37.21 1.89 20.37
N THR A 369 36.69 3.11 20.40
CA THR A 369 36.33 3.80 21.66
C THR A 369 34.82 3.81 21.90
N THR A 370 34.45 3.88 23.18
CA THR A 370 33.05 4.02 23.61
C THR A 370 32.74 5.47 23.96
N VAL A 371 31.81 6.10 23.24
CA VAL A 371 31.35 7.47 23.48
C VAL A 371 29.91 7.45 23.97
N ALA A 372 29.66 8.04 25.13
CA ALA A 372 28.33 8.21 25.68
C ALA A 372 27.77 9.60 25.34
N LEU A 373 26.58 9.65 24.72
CA LEU A 373 25.81 10.86 24.46
C LEU A 373 24.79 11.04 25.58
N VAL A 374 24.88 12.15 26.33
CA VAL A 374 24.00 12.47 27.45
C VAL A 374 23.38 13.86 27.24
N GLY A 375 22.29 14.15 27.93
CA GLY A 375 21.62 15.45 27.88
C GLY A 375 20.11 15.33 28.05
N ALA A 376 19.42 16.47 28.10
CA ALA A 376 17.98 16.52 28.22
C ALA A 376 17.27 15.85 27.03
N THR A 377 16.01 15.42 27.24
CA THR A 377 15.14 14.96 26.16
C THR A 377 14.96 16.10 25.15
N GLY A 378 15.04 15.79 23.84
CA GLY A 378 15.01 16.83 22.80
C GLY A 378 16.38 17.45 22.46
N GLY A 379 17.46 17.11 23.17
CA GLY A 379 18.80 17.65 22.93
C GLY A 379 19.49 17.21 21.62
N GLY A 380 18.83 16.42 20.74
CA GLY A 380 19.36 16.02 19.43
C GLY A 380 20.11 14.68 19.41
N LYS A 381 20.16 13.93 20.53
CA LYS A 381 20.91 12.65 20.64
C LYS A 381 20.46 11.60 19.63
N SER A 382 19.18 11.28 19.56
CA SER A 382 18.64 10.28 18.62
C SER A 382 18.70 10.77 17.17
N SER A 383 18.63 12.09 16.94
CA SER A 383 18.82 12.69 15.60
C SER A 383 20.27 12.47 15.10
N LEU A 384 21.25 12.56 16.01
CA LEU A 384 22.63 12.26 15.66
C LEU A 384 22.80 10.78 15.24
N VAL A 385 22.18 9.84 15.96
CA VAL A 385 22.20 8.42 15.60
C VAL A 385 21.55 8.18 14.24
N LYS A 386 20.40 8.83 13.97
CA LYS A 386 19.72 8.74 12.67
C LYS A 386 20.60 9.26 11.50
N LEU A 387 21.39 10.32 11.74
CA LEU A 387 22.34 10.85 10.76
C LEU A 387 23.53 9.91 10.53
N LEU A 388 24.05 9.26 11.57
CA LEU A 388 25.10 8.25 11.46
C LEU A 388 24.65 7.03 10.65
N MET A 389 23.36 6.64 10.76
CA MET A 389 22.75 5.60 9.94
C MET A 389 22.42 6.06 8.51
N ARG A 390 22.64 7.34 8.22
CA ARG A 390 22.25 8.00 6.98
C ARG A 390 20.77 7.74 6.65
N PHE A 391 19.89 7.90 7.66
CA PHE A 391 18.44 7.96 7.49
C PHE A 391 18.00 9.37 7.10
N TYR A 392 18.84 10.36 7.37
CA TYR A 392 18.72 11.76 7.01
C TYR A 392 20.07 12.27 6.52
N GLU A 393 20.06 13.30 5.68
CA GLU A 393 21.26 14.05 5.33
C GLU A 393 21.37 15.30 6.22
N PRO A 394 22.59 15.73 6.61
CA PRO A 394 22.77 16.97 7.36
C PRO A 394 22.36 18.19 6.51
N THR A 395 21.80 19.22 7.20
CA THR A 395 21.45 20.49 6.55
C THR A 395 22.71 21.30 6.19
N ALA A 396 23.76 21.21 7.02
CA ALA A 396 25.07 21.76 6.77
C ALA A 396 26.15 20.99 7.56
N GLY A 397 27.40 21.19 7.20
CA GLY A 397 28.52 20.41 7.74
C GLY A 397 28.61 19.03 7.07
N ARG A 398 29.35 18.10 7.69
CA ARG A 398 29.53 16.76 7.17
C ARG A 398 29.86 15.75 8.25
N ILE A 399 29.58 14.49 7.96
CA ILE A 399 29.97 13.33 8.75
C ILE A 399 30.94 12.51 7.93
N GLU A 400 32.08 12.18 8.49
CA GLU A 400 33.11 11.35 7.87
C GLU A 400 33.26 10.04 8.65
N LEU A 401 33.44 8.95 7.94
CA LEU A 401 33.81 7.64 8.45
C LEU A 401 35.17 7.29 7.88
N ASP A 402 36.15 7.05 8.75
CA ASP A 402 37.57 6.75 8.37
C ASP A 402 38.15 7.80 7.39
N GLY A 403 37.81 9.08 7.59
CA GLY A 403 38.29 10.21 6.78
C GLY A 403 37.56 10.44 5.45
N ARG A 404 36.50 9.70 5.15
CA ARG A 404 35.70 9.85 3.94
C ARG A 404 34.26 10.19 4.32
N ALA A 405 33.59 11.08 3.56
CA ALA A 405 32.21 11.47 3.84
C ALA A 405 31.24 10.29 3.74
N LEU A 406 30.25 10.22 4.64
CA LEU A 406 29.23 9.16 4.61
C LEU A 406 28.47 9.11 3.28
N ALA A 407 28.29 10.28 2.64
CA ALA A 407 27.61 10.39 1.36
C ALA A 407 28.34 9.64 0.22
N ASP A 408 29.64 9.44 0.36
CA ASP A 408 30.48 8.79 -0.65
C ASP A 408 30.50 7.26 -0.53
N TYR A 409 29.84 6.69 0.49
CA TYR A 409 29.74 5.24 0.64
C TYR A 409 28.40 4.73 0.07
N PRO A 410 28.39 3.52 -0.55
CA PRO A 410 27.16 2.82 -0.84
C PRO A 410 26.37 2.56 0.45
N LEU A 411 25.06 2.86 0.44
CA LEU A 411 24.20 2.77 1.63
C LEU A 411 24.19 1.37 2.25
N GLU A 412 24.15 0.34 1.41
CA GLU A 412 24.15 -1.04 1.87
C GLU A 412 25.45 -1.36 2.59
N TRP A 413 26.60 -0.97 2.02
CA TRP A 413 27.90 -1.18 2.65
C TRP A 413 27.99 -0.43 3.98
N LEU A 414 27.63 0.86 4.00
CA LEU A 414 27.64 1.70 5.21
C LEU A 414 26.80 1.07 6.32
N ARG A 415 25.56 0.73 6.01
CA ARG A 415 24.64 0.14 6.99
C ARG A 415 25.09 -1.25 7.46
N ARG A 416 25.85 -2.00 6.65
CA ARG A 416 26.48 -3.25 7.07
C ARG A 416 27.60 -3.02 8.10
N GLN A 417 28.31 -1.88 8.07
CA GLN A 417 29.34 -1.55 9.06
C GLN A 417 28.75 -1.13 10.41
N ILE A 418 27.45 -0.87 10.50
CA ILE A 418 26.82 -0.33 11.70
C ILE A 418 25.80 -1.34 12.24
N GLY A 419 25.96 -1.75 13.50
CA GLY A 419 24.96 -2.45 14.29
C GLY A 419 24.13 -1.42 15.07
N TRP A 420 22.81 -1.45 14.92
CA TRP A 420 21.93 -0.52 15.62
C TRP A 420 20.95 -1.25 16.52
N VAL A 421 20.89 -0.81 17.79
CA VAL A 421 19.91 -1.23 18.76
C VAL A 421 19.04 0.00 19.08
N ALA A 422 17.81 -0.03 18.58
CA ALA A 422 16.87 1.08 18.77
C ALA A 422 16.25 1.06 20.17
N GLN A 423 15.73 2.20 20.60
CA GLN A 423 14.98 2.37 21.84
C GLN A 423 13.73 1.47 21.83
N ASP A 424 12.91 1.57 20.77
CA ASP A 424 11.76 0.70 20.55
C ASP A 424 12.18 -0.51 19.70
N VAL A 425 12.25 -1.67 20.37
CA VAL A 425 12.65 -2.91 19.70
C VAL A 425 11.52 -3.46 18.86
N PHE A 426 11.76 -3.58 17.57
CA PHE A 426 10.86 -4.24 16.62
C PHE A 426 11.33 -5.67 16.33
N LEU A 427 10.44 -6.65 16.57
CA LEU A 427 10.62 -8.03 16.15
C LEU A 427 9.60 -8.36 15.05
N PHE A 428 10.08 -9.01 14.00
CA PHE A 428 9.22 -9.53 12.94
C PHE A 428 8.42 -10.73 13.43
N GLU A 429 7.23 -10.93 12.91
CA GLU A 429 6.49 -12.15 13.11
C GLU A 429 7.30 -13.33 12.55
N GLY A 430 7.43 -14.40 13.35
CA GLY A 430 8.28 -15.54 13.05
C GLY A 430 8.90 -16.10 14.33
N THR A 431 9.96 -16.88 14.18
CA THR A 431 10.67 -17.53 15.28
C THR A 431 11.76 -16.63 15.88
N VAL A 432 12.26 -16.99 17.06
CA VAL A 432 13.46 -16.36 17.65
C VAL A 432 14.65 -16.50 16.71
N ARG A 433 14.85 -17.67 16.09
CA ARG A 433 15.91 -17.95 15.11
C ARG A 433 15.86 -16.97 13.93
N GLU A 434 14.71 -16.83 13.29
CA GLU A 434 14.52 -15.94 12.14
C GLU A 434 14.79 -14.48 12.51
N ASN A 435 14.35 -14.07 13.69
CA ASN A 435 14.61 -12.72 14.20
C ASN A 435 16.09 -12.47 14.49
N LEU A 436 16.82 -13.42 15.04
CA LEU A 436 18.27 -13.30 15.22
C LEU A 436 19.00 -13.28 13.88
N ALA A 437 18.68 -14.21 12.98
CA ALA A 437 19.32 -14.33 11.67
C ALA A 437 19.06 -13.13 10.74
N TYR A 438 18.10 -12.24 11.06
CA TYR A 438 17.73 -11.10 10.22
C TYR A 438 18.93 -10.21 9.81
N GLY A 439 19.90 -10.04 10.71
CA GLY A 439 21.13 -9.27 10.43
C GLY A 439 22.16 -10.00 9.55
N ARG A 440 22.09 -11.35 9.51
CA ARG A 440 23.00 -12.24 8.77
C ARG A 440 22.29 -13.57 8.48
N PRO A 441 21.47 -13.63 7.41
CA PRO A 441 20.64 -14.80 7.12
C PRO A 441 21.40 -16.10 6.89
N GLU A 442 22.64 -15.99 6.42
CA GLU A 442 23.54 -17.13 6.16
C GLU A 442 24.29 -17.66 7.40
N ALA A 443 24.06 -17.06 8.58
CA ALA A 443 24.74 -17.47 9.80
C ALA A 443 24.31 -18.89 10.25
N GLY A 444 25.29 -19.73 10.51
CA GLY A 444 25.04 -21.07 11.08
C GLY A 444 24.48 -20.98 12.51
N PHE A 445 23.85 -22.08 12.96
CA PHE A 445 23.20 -22.13 14.28
C PHE A 445 24.16 -21.82 15.44
N ASP A 446 25.41 -22.28 15.36
CA ASP A 446 26.43 -22.01 16.39
C ASP A 446 26.73 -20.52 16.51
N ALA A 447 26.76 -19.78 15.39
CA ALA A 447 26.92 -18.33 15.41
C ALA A 447 25.73 -17.61 16.04
N LEU A 448 24.50 -18.10 15.81
CA LEU A 448 23.30 -17.60 16.47
C LEU A 448 23.38 -17.80 17.98
N VAL A 449 23.79 -18.98 18.43
CA VAL A 449 23.97 -19.31 19.85
C VAL A 449 25.07 -18.46 20.48
N ALA A 450 26.19 -18.25 19.77
CA ALA A 450 27.29 -17.41 20.25
C ALA A 450 26.84 -15.94 20.41
N ALA A 451 26.13 -15.39 19.44
CA ALA A 451 25.57 -14.04 19.51
C ALA A 451 24.52 -13.92 20.64
N ALA A 452 23.65 -14.92 20.80
CA ALA A 452 22.68 -14.97 21.89
C ALA A 452 23.36 -15.05 23.27
N ARG A 453 24.43 -15.80 23.43
CA ARG A 453 25.22 -15.85 24.65
C ARG A 453 25.93 -14.52 24.94
N ALA A 454 26.48 -13.90 23.90
CA ALA A 454 27.11 -12.60 24.03
C ALA A 454 26.14 -11.51 24.51
N ALA A 455 24.85 -11.62 24.18
CA ALA A 455 23.76 -10.73 24.59
C ALA A 455 23.01 -11.20 25.85
N ASP A 456 23.49 -12.21 26.57
CA ASP A 456 22.79 -12.87 27.71
C ASP A 456 21.35 -13.32 27.37
N ALA A 457 21.12 -13.67 26.10
CA ALA A 457 19.82 -14.10 25.60
C ALA A 457 19.65 -15.64 25.59
N HIS A 458 20.75 -16.39 25.49
CA HIS A 458 20.71 -17.84 25.29
C HIS A 458 19.92 -18.57 26.36
N GLU A 459 20.12 -18.24 27.66
CA GLU A 459 19.49 -18.95 28.76
C GLU A 459 17.97 -18.82 28.75
N PHE A 460 17.42 -17.61 28.51
CA PHE A 460 15.99 -17.47 28.43
C PHE A 460 15.43 -18.13 27.15
N ILE A 461 16.15 -18.06 26.03
CA ILE A 461 15.73 -18.72 24.79
C ILE A 461 15.63 -20.24 25.00
N ALA A 462 16.63 -20.85 25.67
CA ALA A 462 16.64 -22.28 25.95
C ALA A 462 15.48 -22.72 26.87
N ARG A 463 14.93 -21.81 27.68
CA ARG A 463 13.75 -22.08 28.55
C ARG A 463 12.41 -21.90 27.82
N LEU A 464 12.40 -21.32 26.62
CA LEU A 464 11.18 -21.23 25.82
C LEU A 464 10.72 -22.62 25.35
N PRO A 465 9.40 -22.84 25.14
CA PRO A 465 8.86 -24.17 24.82
C PRO A 465 9.50 -24.87 23.62
N GLN A 466 9.95 -24.11 22.62
CA GLN A 466 10.61 -24.61 21.41
C GLN A 466 12.00 -23.98 21.22
N GLY A 467 12.60 -23.42 22.29
CA GLY A 467 13.91 -22.78 22.21
C GLY A 467 13.98 -21.72 21.12
N TYR A 468 14.97 -21.84 20.24
CA TYR A 468 15.16 -20.91 19.11
C TYR A 468 14.05 -20.94 18.06
N ASP A 469 13.26 -22.00 17.98
CA ASP A 469 12.15 -22.12 17.03
C ASP A 469 10.81 -21.65 17.62
N THR A 470 10.83 -21.05 18.82
CA THR A 470 9.64 -20.47 19.46
C THR A 470 9.14 -19.25 18.68
N PRO A 471 7.84 -19.21 18.28
CA PRO A 471 7.25 -18.04 17.62
C PRO A 471 7.11 -16.87 18.61
N VAL A 472 7.63 -15.69 18.22
CA VAL A 472 7.61 -14.48 19.06
C VAL A 472 6.27 -13.73 19.06
N GLY A 473 5.39 -14.02 18.08
CA GLY A 473 4.13 -13.31 17.87
C GLY A 473 4.31 -11.94 17.20
N GLU A 474 3.19 -11.27 16.95
CA GLU A 474 3.21 -9.94 16.34
C GLU A 474 4.02 -8.97 17.21
N ARG A 475 5.02 -8.30 16.62
CA ARG A 475 5.95 -7.38 17.29
C ARG A 475 6.60 -7.95 18.55
N GLY A 476 6.67 -9.27 18.69
CA GLY A 476 7.28 -9.91 19.86
C GLY A 476 6.44 -9.84 21.13
N VAL A 477 5.11 -9.74 21.04
CA VAL A 477 4.19 -9.58 22.17
C VAL A 477 4.29 -10.70 23.19
N LYS A 478 4.75 -11.87 22.81
CA LYS A 478 4.93 -13.04 23.71
C LYS A 478 6.18 -12.95 24.57
N LEU A 479 7.04 -11.95 24.37
CA LEU A 479 8.29 -11.77 25.09
C LEU A 479 8.23 -10.56 26.01
N SER A 480 8.94 -10.61 27.14
CA SER A 480 9.10 -9.42 27.98
C SER A 480 9.92 -8.32 27.31
N GLY A 481 9.84 -7.08 27.77
CA GLY A 481 10.63 -5.96 27.25
C GLY A 481 12.12 -6.26 27.23
N GLY A 482 12.66 -6.79 28.33
CA GLY A 482 14.06 -7.16 28.46
C GLY A 482 14.48 -8.33 27.57
N GLN A 483 13.58 -9.30 27.31
CA GLN A 483 13.82 -10.39 26.36
C GLN A 483 13.91 -9.86 24.93
N ARG A 484 12.98 -8.97 24.52
CA ARG A 484 13.05 -8.31 23.21
C ARG A 484 14.33 -7.51 23.04
N GLN A 485 14.74 -6.76 24.07
CA GLN A 485 15.96 -5.96 24.05
C GLN A 485 17.21 -6.83 23.83
N ARG A 486 17.35 -7.92 24.61
CA ARG A 486 18.47 -8.87 24.44
C ARG A 486 18.49 -9.53 23.08
N LEU A 487 17.34 -9.86 22.50
CA LEU A 487 17.27 -10.35 21.13
C LEU A 487 17.72 -9.29 20.10
N SER A 488 17.38 -8.02 20.31
CA SER A 488 17.83 -6.93 19.44
C SER A 488 19.34 -6.74 19.50
N ILE A 489 19.91 -6.81 20.71
CA ILE A 489 21.38 -6.78 20.90
C ILE A 489 22.03 -7.98 20.20
N ALA A 490 21.51 -9.20 20.41
CA ALA A 490 22.03 -10.40 19.76
C ALA A 490 21.96 -10.31 18.23
N ARG A 491 20.88 -9.77 17.68
CA ARG A 491 20.73 -9.49 16.24
C ARG A 491 21.82 -8.53 15.73
N ALA A 492 22.08 -7.44 16.45
CA ALA A 492 23.11 -6.47 16.10
C ALA A 492 24.52 -7.08 16.15
N LEU A 493 24.76 -7.94 17.14
CA LEU A 493 26.04 -8.64 17.33
C LEU A 493 26.32 -9.72 16.28
N LEU A 494 25.29 -10.46 15.88
CA LEU A 494 25.43 -11.50 14.85
C LEU A 494 25.95 -10.92 13.52
N LYS A 495 25.63 -9.66 13.25
CA LYS A 495 26.12 -8.92 12.10
C LYS A 495 27.63 -8.64 12.15
N ASP A 496 28.23 -8.70 13.35
CA ASP A 496 29.64 -8.42 13.65
C ASP A 496 30.15 -7.07 13.10
N PRO A 497 29.46 -5.96 13.40
CA PRO A 497 29.82 -4.66 12.85
C PRO A 497 30.97 -4.00 13.61
N PRO A 498 31.85 -3.22 12.94
CA PRO A 498 32.88 -2.42 13.61
C PRO A 498 32.32 -1.25 14.42
N ILE A 499 31.08 -0.80 14.13
CA ILE A 499 30.41 0.32 14.83
C ILE A 499 29.12 -0.18 15.45
N LEU A 500 28.88 0.15 16.72
CA LEU A 500 27.62 -0.11 17.42
C LEU A 500 26.97 1.21 17.85
N LEU A 501 25.71 1.40 17.47
CA LEU A 501 24.88 2.51 17.92
C LEU A 501 23.78 1.95 18.84
N LEU A 502 23.78 2.42 20.09
CA LEU A 502 22.87 1.94 21.13
C LEU A 502 21.99 3.10 21.59
N ASP A 503 20.70 3.04 21.29
CA ASP A 503 19.73 4.07 21.69
C ASP A 503 18.90 3.54 22.88
N GLU A 504 19.14 4.04 24.10
CA GLU A 504 18.44 3.65 25.33
C GLU A 504 18.26 2.14 25.55
N ALA A 505 19.30 1.36 25.30
CA ALA A 505 19.23 -0.11 25.31
C ALA A 505 18.75 -0.76 26.62
N THR A 506 18.39 0.01 27.67
CA THR A 506 18.01 -0.51 28.99
C THR A 506 16.79 0.14 29.63
N SER A 507 16.03 0.98 28.91
CA SER A 507 14.94 1.78 29.49
C SER A 507 13.72 0.96 29.99
N ALA A 508 13.49 -0.23 29.47
CA ALA A 508 12.30 -1.05 29.72
C ALA A 508 12.60 -2.36 30.48
N VAL A 509 13.73 -2.44 31.22
CA VAL A 509 14.16 -3.69 31.87
C VAL A 509 14.33 -3.52 33.39
N ASP A 510 14.14 -4.62 34.13
CA ASP A 510 14.43 -4.69 35.56
C ASP A 510 15.94 -4.59 35.85
N ASN A 511 16.30 -4.25 37.06
CA ASN A 511 17.69 -3.96 37.45
C ASN A 511 18.65 -5.15 37.25
N GLU A 512 18.18 -6.38 37.43
CA GLU A 512 18.98 -7.61 37.24
C GLU A 512 19.29 -7.82 35.75
N THR A 513 18.27 -7.72 34.91
CA THR A 513 18.41 -7.79 33.45
C THR A 513 19.26 -6.65 32.91
N GLU A 514 19.14 -5.45 33.47
CA GLU A 514 19.99 -4.32 33.11
C GLU A 514 21.46 -4.60 33.39
N ALA A 515 21.79 -5.08 34.59
CA ALA A 515 23.16 -5.43 34.96
C ALA A 515 23.75 -6.53 34.01
N ALA A 516 22.91 -7.48 33.58
CA ALA A 516 23.29 -8.49 32.61
C ALA A 516 23.58 -7.88 31.23
N ILE A 517 22.71 -7.04 30.72
CA ILE A 517 22.89 -6.30 29.44
C ILE A 517 24.16 -5.47 29.49
N GLN A 518 24.41 -4.76 30.59
CA GLN A 518 25.61 -3.92 30.72
C GLN A 518 26.91 -4.72 30.72
N ARG A 519 26.96 -5.84 31.48
CA ARG A 519 28.13 -6.74 31.42
C ARG A 519 28.39 -7.21 30.02
N SER A 520 27.33 -7.51 29.24
CA SER A 520 27.44 -7.91 27.86
C SER A 520 27.97 -6.78 26.97
N LEU A 521 27.42 -5.57 27.12
CA LEU A 521 27.84 -4.40 26.34
C LEU A 521 29.31 -4.04 26.62
N CYS A 522 29.78 -4.08 27.85
CA CYS A 522 31.19 -3.84 28.18
C CYS A 522 32.13 -4.88 27.52
N ARG A 523 31.73 -6.16 27.50
CA ARG A 523 32.52 -7.20 26.79
C ARG A 523 32.58 -7.00 25.28
N ILE A 524 31.48 -6.51 24.71
CA ILE A 524 31.29 -6.34 23.27
C ILE A 524 31.97 -5.07 22.76
N ALA A 525 32.07 -4.03 23.60
CA ALA A 525 32.69 -2.76 23.27
C ALA A 525 34.19 -2.90 22.93
N HIS A 526 34.88 -3.93 23.46
CA HIS A 526 36.27 -4.19 23.10
C HIS A 526 36.45 -4.36 21.61
N GLN A 527 37.31 -3.53 21.01
CA GLN A 527 37.68 -3.51 19.59
C GLN A 527 36.60 -2.97 18.64
N ARG A 528 35.53 -2.34 19.15
CA ARG A 528 34.46 -1.69 18.35
C ARG A 528 34.30 -0.24 18.75
N THR A 529 33.92 0.58 17.79
CA THR A 529 33.47 1.94 18.09
C THR A 529 32.03 1.88 18.57
N VAL A 530 31.77 2.35 19.78
CA VAL A 530 30.43 2.32 20.39
C VAL A 530 29.95 3.74 20.65
N VAL A 531 28.78 4.09 20.12
CA VAL A 531 28.06 5.32 20.46
C VAL A 531 26.82 4.92 21.23
N VAL A 532 26.73 5.31 22.49
CA VAL A 532 25.61 4.97 23.35
C VAL A 532 24.85 6.22 23.77
N ILE A 533 23.54 6.27 23.49
CA ILE A 533 22.63 7.23 24.10
C ILE A 533 22.20 6.65 25.44
N ALA A 534 22.61 7.27 26.52
CA ALA A 534 22.34 6.75 27.84
C ALA A 534 21.42 7.66 28.64
N HIS A 535 20.34 7.07 29.12
CA HIS A 535 19.44 7.65 30.12
C HIS A 535 19.70 7.10 31.52
N ARG A 536 20.55 6.06 31.64
CA ARG A 536 20.95 5.48 32.93
C ARG A 536 22.44 5.63 33.20
N LEU A 537 22.75 5.98 34.41
CA LEU A 537 24.10 6.35 34.88
C LEU A 537 25.10 5.20 34.79
N SER A 538 24.65 3.97 35.01
CA SER A 538 25.46 2.76 34.98
C SER A 538 26.16 2.56 33.65
N THR A 539 25.55 2.99 32.55
CA THR A 539 26.11 2.86 31.18
C THR A 539 27.18 3.93 30.88
N ILE A 540 27.10 5.07 31.56
CA ILE A 540 27.93 6.25 31.27
C ILE A 540 29.29 6.16 31.93
N VAL A 541 29.37 5.58 33.14
CA VAL A 541 30.58 5.56 34.00
C VAL A 541 31.76 4.89 33.29
N HIS A 542 31.50 3.91 32.46
CA HIS A 542 32.52 3.11 31.78
C HIS A 542 32.86 3.60 30.36
N ALA A 543 32.24 4.69 29.90
CA ALA A 543 32.56 5.25 28.58
C ALA A 543 33.93 5.95 28.59
N ASP A 544 34.71 5.74 27.52
CA ASP A 544 36.00 6.40 27.33
C ASP A 544 35.85 7.92 27.24
N ARG A 545 34.69 8.37 26.71
CA ARG A 545 34.34 9.78 26.59
C ARG A 545 32.83 9.98 26.72
N ILE A 546 32.48 11.00 27.46
CA ILE A 546 31.10 11.47 27.64
C ILE A 546 30.97 12.81 26.90
N VAL A 547 29.90 12.95 26.10
CA VAL A 547 29.54 14.17 25.38
C VAL A 547 28.18 14.61 25.84
N VAL A 548 28.12 15.80 26.43
CA VAL A 548 26.88 16.39 26.91
C VAL A 548 26.29 17.28 25.81
N LEU A 549 25.10 16.91 25.36
CA LEU A 549 24.32 17.66 24.35
C LEU A 549 23.22 18.45 25.06
N ASP A 550 23.18 19.75 24.85
CA ASP A 550 22.11 20.60 25.29
C ASP A 550 21.71 21.56 24.14
N GLN A 551 20.41 21.66 23.88
CA GLN A 551 19.84 22.50 22.80
C GLN A 551 20.62 22.36 21.46
N GLY A 552 20.93 21.14 21.07
CA GLY A 552 21.62 20.86 19.81
C GLY A 552 23.11 21.22 19.77
N ARG A 553 23.75 21.54 20.89
CA ARG A 553 25.17 21.89 21.01
C ARG A 553 25.90 20.97 21.98
N ILE A 554 27.18 20.76 21.75
CA ILE A 554 28.05 20.12 22.74
C ILE A 554 28.42 21.17 23.78
N VAL A 555 28.01 20.96 25.03
CA VAL A 555 28.31 21.88 26.13
C VAL A 555 29.48 21.40 26.99
N GLU A 556 29.65 20.09 27.12
CA GLU A 556 30.75 19.48 27.88
C GLU A 556 31.23 18.21 27.23
N THR A 557 32.51 17.92 27.34
CA THR A 557 33.11 16.65 26.95
C THR A 557 34.25 16.28 27.90
N GLY A 558 34.35 15.00 28.28
CA GLY A 558 35.37 14.48 29.17
C GLY A 558 35.05 13.08 29.66
N THR A 559 35.85 12.55 30.56
CA THR A 559 35.56 11.31 31.28
C THR A 559 34.59 11.58 32.44
N HIS A 560 34.00 10.53 32.98
CA HIS A 560 33.09 10.62 34.14
C HIS A 560 33.70 11.43 35.32
N ALA A 561 34.94 11.11 35.69
CA ALA A 561 35.62 11.77 36.81
C ALA A 561 35.90 13.26 36.54
N GLU A 562 36.35 13.60 35.33
CA GLU A 562 36.61 14.98 34.90
C GLU A 562 35.36 15.83 34.92
N LEU A 563 34.25 15.31 34.37
CA LEU A 563 32.99 16.05 34.27
C LEU A 563 32.32 16.23 35.63
N LEU A 564 32.41 15.28 36.55
CA LEU A 564 31.97 15.44 37.92
C LEU A 564 32.77 16.50 38.65
N ALA A 565 34.11 16.49 38.49
CA ALA A 565 34.99 17.47 39.14
C ALA A 565 34.75 18.92 38.65
N ARG A 566 34.30 19.08 37.37
CA ARG A 566 33.93 20.40 36.82
C ARG A 566 32.66 21.00 37.42
N GLY A 567 31.77 20.17 37.99
CA GLY A 567 30.52 20.63 38.59
C GLY A 567 29.50 21.25 37.61
N GLY A 568 29.61 20.97 36.31
CA GLY A 568 28.80 21.57 35.27
C GLY A 568 27.49 20.82 34.96
N ALA A 569 27.04 20.89 33.70
CA ALA A 569 25.78 20.30 33.24
C ALA A 569 25.72 18.78 33.46
N TYR A 570 26.84 18.07 33.26
CA TYR A 570 26.94 16.64 33.56
C TYR A 570 26.74 16.33 35.03
N ALA A 571 27.41 17.07 35.92
CA ALA A 571 27.29 16.88 37.36
C ALA A 571 25.87 17.16 37.86
N ALA A 572 25.20 18.16 37.28
CA ALA A 572 23.80 18.45 37.57
C ALA A 572 22.88 17.29 37.14
N LEU A 573 23.03 16.74 35.91
CA LEU A 573 22.29 15.57 35.43
C LEU A 573 22.55 14.34 36.35
N TRP A 574 23.81 14.13 36.72
CA TRP A 574 24.20 13.05 37.62
C TRP A 574 23.53 13.14 38.99
N SER A 575 23.54 14.33 39.61
CA SER A 575 22.94 14.54 40.95
C SER A 575 21.42 14.32 40.95
N VAL A 576 20.72 14.73 39.88
CA VAL A 576 19.26 14.47 39.72
C VAL A 576 18.96 12.99 39.70
N GLN A 577 19.77 12.20 38.99
CA GLN A 577 19.53 10.75 38.86
C GLN A 577 19.97 9.94 40.08
N THR A 578 20.95 10.42 40.86
CA THR A 578 21.40 9.75 42.08
C THR A 578 20.64 10.17 43.35
N GLY A 579 19.62 11.02 43.24
CA GLY A 579 18.76 11.43 44.35
C GLY A 579 19.36 12.55 45.22
N GLY A 580 20.35 13.28 44.72
CA GLY A 580 20.93 14.44 45.41
C GLY A 580 19.98 15.65 45.43
N THR A 581 19.55 16.05 46.63
CA THR A 581 18.55 17.11 46.86
C THR A 581 19.02 18.54 46.55
N ALA A 582 20.32 18.77 46.37
CA ALA A 582 20.88 20.11 46.14
C ALA A 582 20.82 20.63 44.69
N ALA A 583 20.74 19.77 43.70
CA ALA A 583 20.80 20.19 42.31
C ALA A 583 19.42 20.48 41.66
N GLY A 584 18.34 19.97 42.22
CA GLY A 584 16.97 20.29 41.76
C GLY A 584 16.60 21.76 41.92
N ALA A 585 17.24 22.46 42.87
CA ALA A 585 17.07 23.90 43.09
C ALA A 585 17.82 24.75 42.03
N ALA A 586 19.02 24.35 41.62
CA ALA A 586 19.83 25.07 40.64
C ALA A 586 19.25 24.99 39.21
N LEU A 587 18.72 23.81 38.79
CA LEU A 587 18.03 23.64 37.49
C LEU A 587 16.73 24.43 37.41
N ARG A 588 15.97 24.55 38.50
CA ARG A 588 14.76 25.40 38.55
C ARG A 588 15.09 26.88 38.51
N ALA A 589 16.21 27.30 39.13
CA ALA A 589 16.67 28.69 39.11
C ALA A 589 17.19 29.10 37.72
N ALA A 590 17.85 28.22 36.97
CA ALA A 590 18.29 28.47 35.60
C ALA A 590 17.13 28.50 34.58
N ALA A 591 16.07 27.72 34.81
CA ALA A 591 14.87 27.70 33.95
C ALA A 591 13.90 28.89 34.23
N SER A 592 14.08 29.63 35.33
CA SER A 592 13.25 30.78 35.70
C SER A 592 13.91 32.14 35.50
N ALA A 593 15.09 32.21 34.88
CA ALA A 593 15.70 33.48 34.48
C ALA A 593 15.00 34.02 33.21
N PRO A 594 14.40 35.22 33.26
CA PRO A 594 13.75 35.81 32.07
C PRO A 594 14.80 36.20 31.06
N SER A 595 14.53 35.80 29.79
CA SER A 595 15.26 36.21 28.58
C SER A 595 15.09 37.68 28.27
#